data_a59ec80d59885f7d68f2bb92528667c2
#
_entry.id   a59ec80d59885f7d68f2bb92528667c2
#
_cell.length_a   1.000
_cell.length_b   1.000
_cell.length_c   1.000
_cell.angle_alpha   90.00
_cell.angle_beta   90.00
_cell.angle_gamma   90.00
#
_symmetry.space_group_name_H-M   'P 1'
#
loop_
_entity.id
_entity.type
_entity.pdbx_description
1 polymer ?
#
loop_
_entity_poly.entity_id
_entity_poly.type
_entity_poly.pdbx_seq_one_letter_code
_entity_poly.pdbx_strand_id
1 'polypeptide(L)'
;MGAPTVGGIQQYRFTKAFMGANGVALEAGFTTPDPEEAAVKAAAVRRARETWFLVDDEKFSRIYPAVIAELQDGAILTNRCPNPKYKQYTLVKEAEA
;
A
#
# COMPACT_ATOMS: atom_id res chain seq x y z
N MET A 1 15.93 -13.61 11.54
CA MET A 1 16.24 -12.46 10.71
C MET A 1 15.16 -11.40 10.91
N GLY A 2 15.56 -10.20 11.24
CA GLY A 2 14.61 -9.12 11.48
C GLY A 2 14.08 -8.49 10.19
N ALA A 3 13.03 -7.68 10.32
CA ALA A 3 12.54 -6.87 9.22
C ALA A 3 13.62 -5.86 8.81
N PRO A 4 13.67 -5.47 7.53
CA PRO A 4 14.63 -4.44 7.11
C PRO A 4 14.32 -3.12 7.82
N THR A 5 15.37 -2.40 8.16
CA THR A 5 15.23 -1.08 8.76
C THR A 5 14.95 -0.04 7.66
N VAL A 6 14.40 1.10 8.05
CA VAL A 6 14.16 2.20 7.12
C VAL A 6 15.46 2.61 6.42
N GLY A 7 16.58 2.71 7.16
CA GLY A 7 17.87 3.03 6.57
C GLY A 7 18.34 2.01 5.54
N GLY A 8 18.12 0.73 5.80
CA GLY A 8 18.45 -0.33 4.85
C GLY A 8 17.63 -0.23 3.56
N ILE A 9 16.32 0.04 3.68
CA ILE A 9 15.45 0.23 2.53
C ILE A 9 15.92 1.43 1.69
N GLN A 10 16.32 2.51 2.32
CA GLN A 10 16.72 3.73 1.62
C GLN A 10 18.02 3.57 0.81
N GLN A 11 18.82 2.54 1.09
CA GLN A 11 20.02 2.26 0.31
C GLN A 11 19.72 1.62 -1.05
N TYR A 12 18.49 1.13 -1.24
CA TYR A 12 18.12 0.42 -2.47
C TYR A 12 17.14 1.24 -3.29
N ARG A 13 17.15 0.97 -4.59
CA ARG A 13 16.16 1.50 -5.53
C ARG A 13 15.45 0.33 -6.18
N PHE A 14 14.13 0.38 -6.21
CA PHE A 14 13.31 -0.70 -6.73
C PHE A 14 12.60 -0.23 -8.00
N THR A 15 12.51 -1.11 -9.00
CA THR A 15 11.65 -0.85 -10.15
C THR A 15 10.19 -0.99 -9.72
N LYS A 16 9.85 -2.07 -9.07
CA LYS A 16 8.51 -2.32 -8.54
C LYS A 16 8.60 -2.80 -7.10
N ALA A 17 7.66 -2.36 -6.29
CA ALA A 17 7.48 -2.88 -4.95
C ALA A 17 6.07 -3.43 -4.83
N PHE A 18 5.95 -4.61 -4.21
CA PHE A 18 4.66 -5.24 -3.94
C PHE A 18 4.54 -5.42 -2.45
N MET A 19 3.45 -4.94 -1.87
CA MET A 19 3.26 -5.01 -0.42
C MET A 19 1.79 -5.08 -0.06
N GLY A 20 1.51 -5.50 1.18
CA GLY A 20 0.17 -5.50 1.72
C GLY A 20 -0.11 -4.27 2.55
N ALA A 21 -1.38 -4.05 2.83
CA ALA A 21 -1.85 -3.05 3.79
C ALA A 21 -3.02 -3.63 4.56
N ASN A 22 -3.22 -3.17 5.78
CA ASN A 22 -4.33 -3.64 6.59
C ASN A 22 -5.62 -2.90 6.29
N GLY A 23 -5.52 -1.66 5.80
CA GLY A 23 -6.67 -0.87 5.43
C GLY A 23 -6.39 -0.01 4.22
N VAL A 24 -7.44 0.23 3.44
CA VAL A 24 -7.43 1.11 2.28
C VAL A 24 -8.68 1.97 2.35
N ALA A 25 -8.54 3.27 2.32
CA ALA A 25 -9.67 4.19 2.38
C ALA A 25 -9.45 5.41 1.49
N LEU A 26 -10.54 5.97 1.00
CA LEU A 26 -10.48 7.15 0.13
C LEU A 26 -9.83 8.34 0.86
N GLU A 27 -10.15 8.51 2.14
CA GLU A 27 -9.67 9.63 2.95
C GLU A 27 -8.32 9.41 3.61
N ALA A 28 -7.89 8.15 3.76
CA ALA A 28 -6.69 7.83 4.55
C ALA A 28 -5.60 7.12 3.75
N GLY A 29 -5.89 6.66 2.54
CA GLY A 29 -4.92 5.91 1.75
C GLY A 29 -4.70 4.51 2.30
N PHE A 30 -3.44 4.08 2.28
CA PHE A 30 -3.04 2.74 2.76
C PHE A 30 -2.55 2.85 4.20
N THR A 31 -3.12 2.06 5.10
CA THR A 31 -2.84 2.16 6.53
C THR A 31 -2.58 0.80 7.17
N THR A 32 -1.94 0.83 8.34
CA THR A 32 -1.66 -0.34 9.15
C THR A 32 -1.70 0.05 10.63
N PRO A 33 -1.99 -0.90 11.54
CA PRO A 33 -1.93 -0.60 12.98
C PRO A 33 -0.51 -0.35 13.49
N ASP A 34 0.50 -0.90 12.82
CA ASP A 34 1.89 -0.87 13.31
C ASP A 34 2.69 0.26 12.69
N PRO A 35 3.11 1.28 13.49
CA PRO A 35 3.88 2.39 12.95
C PRO A 35 5.27 1.99 12.43
N GLU A 36 5.89 0.97 12.98
CA GLU A 36 7.18 0.50 12.46
C GLU A 36 7.02 -0.13 11.08
N GLU A 37 5.98 -0.94 10.90
CA GLU A 37 5.66 -1.52 9.60
C GLU A 37 5.33 -0.41 8.59
N ALA A 38 4.59 0.59 9.01
CA ALA A 38 4.25 1.73 8.15
C ALA A 38 5.51 2.46 7.70
N ALA A 39 6.45 2.69 8.59
CA ALA A 39 7.69 3.39 8.28
C ALA A 39 8.54 2.63 7.25
N VAL A 40 8.67 1.32 7.41
CA VAL A 40 9.41 0.47 6.47
C VAL A 40 8.75 0.47 5.10
N LYS A 41 7.44 0.29 5.07
CA LYS A 41 6.69 0.27 3.81
C LYS A 41 6.70 1.64 3.13
N ALA A 42 6.58 2.72 3.88
CA ALA A 42 6.65 4.07 3.33
C ALA A 42 8.02 4.34 2.69
N ALA A 43 9.10 3.86 3.31
CA ALA A 43 10.44 3.98 2.74
C ALA A 43 10.56 3.21 1.42
N ALA A 44 9.97 2.01 1.35
CA ALA A 44 9.97 1.22 0.12
C ALA A 44 9.19 1.92 -1.00
N VAL A 45 8.05 2.53 -0.67
CA VAL A 45 7.25 3.30 -1.63
C VAL A 45 8.07 4.43 -2.23
N ARG A 46 8.81 5.16 -1.40
CA ARG A 46 9.64 6.28 -1.87
C ARG A 46 10.77 5.84 -2.80
N ARG A 47 11.24 4.61 -2.66
CA ARG A 47 12.35 4.08 -3.47
C ARG A 47 11.90 3.34 -4.72
N ALA A 48 10.64 2.96 -4.80
CA ALA A 48 10.10 2.25 -5.96
C ALA A 48 9.64 3.23 -7.03
N ARG A 49 9.82 2.85 -8.29
CA ARG A 49 9.24 3.60 -9.39
C ARG A 49 7.74 3.34 -9.50
N GLU A 50 7.33 2.15 -9.09
CA GLU A 50 5.95 1.71 -9.14
C GLU A 50 5.68 0.83 -7.92
N THR A 51 4.60 1.12 -7.21
CA THR A 51 4.21 0.36 -6.02
C THR A 51 2.83 -0.24 -6.22
N TRP A 52 2.68 -1.51 -5.87
CA TRP A 52 1.42 -2.23 -5.89
C TRP A 52 1.08 -2.70 -4.48
N PHE A 53 -0.13 -2.39 -4.04
CA PHE A 53 -0.67 -2.90 -2.78
C PHE A 53 -1.62 -4.05 -3.08
N LEU A 54 -1.31 -5.21 -2.52
CA LEU A 54 -2.13 -6.42 -2.65
C LEU A 54 -3.06 -6.50 -1.46
N VAL A 55 -4.33 -6.26 -1.69
CA VAL A 55 -5.34 -6.20 -0.62
C VAL A 55 -6.59 -6.93 -1.09
N ASP A 56 -7.23 -7.66 -0.18
CA ASP A 56 -8.52 -8.26 -0.49
C ASP A 56 -9.64 -7.25 -0.27
N ASP A 57 -10.85 -7.60 -0.73
CA ASP A 57 -11.99 -6.69 -0.69
C ASP A 57 -12.41 -6.30 0.74
N GLU A 58 -12.04 -7.09 1.75
CA GLU A 58 -12.37 -6.78 3.15
C GLU A 58 -11.54 -5.65 3.72
N LYS A 59 -10.41 -5.31 3.09
CA LYS A 59 -9.52 -4.25 3.56
C LYS A 59 -10.00 -2.84 3.19
N PHE A 60 -10.92 -2.74 2.25
CA PHE A 60 -11.43 -1.43 1.82
C PHE A 60 -12.31 -0.82 2.91
N SER A 61 -12.24 0.50 3.01
CA SER A 61 -12.96 1.31 4.01
C SER A 61 -12.51 1.07 5.44
N ARG A 62 -11.35 0.46 5.63
CA ARG A 62 -10.71 0.32 6.94
C ARG A 62 -9.60 1.33 7.08
N ILE A 63 -9.55 1.99 8.24
CA ILE A 63 -8.57 3.01 8.55
C ILE A 63 -7.86 2.64 9.83
N TYR A 64 -6.53 2.60 9.77
CA TYR A 64 -5.69 2.34 10.93
C TYR A 64 -4.79 3.56 11.20
N PRO A 65 -4.22 3.67 12.41
CA PRO A 65 -3.54 4.91 12.81
C PRO A 65 -2.27 5.24 12.01
N ALA A 66 -1.55 4.23 11.53
CA ALA A 66 -0.28 4.50 10.84
C ALA A 66 -0.48 4.50 9.33
N VAL A 67 -0.12 5.59 8.69
CA VAL A 67 -0.27 5.77 7.24
C VAL A 67 0.99 5.27 6.54
N ILE A 68 0.79 4.39 5.55
CA ILE A 68 1.87 3.91 4.69
C ILE A 68 2.06 4.86 3.52
N ALA A 69 0.99 5.19 2.81
CA ALA A 69 1.03 5.99 1.60
C ALA A 69 -0.36 6.54 1.28
N GLU A 70 -0.39 7.60 0.47
CA GLU A 70 -1.64 8.10 -0.09
C GLU A 70 -2.09 7.19 -1.23
N LEU A 71 -3.37 7.27 -1.62
CA LEU A 71 -3.89 6.43 -2.70
C LEU A 71 -3.13 6.60 -4.00
N GLN A 72 -2.80 7.83 -4.37
CA GLN A 72 -2.11 8.10 -5.63
C GLN A 72 -0.68 7.58 -5.67
N ASP A 73 -0.12 7.21 -4.53
CA ASP A 73 1.25 6.72 -4.44
C ASP A 73 1.37 5.22 -4.65
N GLY A 74 0.26 4.50 -4.77
CA GLY A 74 0.29 3.07 -4.98
C GLY A 74 -0.91 2.58 -5.79
N ALA A 75 -0.65 1.64 -6.68
CA ALA A 75 -1.72 0.94 -7.39
C ALA A 75 -2.27 -0.18 -6.51
N ILE A 76 -3.47 -0.62 -6.82
CA ILE A 76 -4.16 -1.65 -6.04
C ILE A 76 -4.35 -2.90 -6.89
N LEU A 77 -3.98 -4.04 -6.34
CA LEU A 77 -4.33 -5.36 -6.88
C LEU A 77 -5.23 -6.04 -5.86
N THR A 78 -6.45 -6.35 -6.25
CA THR A 78 -7.46 -6.90 -5.34
C THR A 78 -8.31 -7.95 -6.05
N ASN A 79 -9.00 -8.77 -5.27
CA ASN A 79 -9.99 -9.70 -5.82
C ASN A 79 -11.25 -8.96 -6.28
N ARG A 80 -11.63 -7.89 -5.57
CA ARG A 80 -12.80 -7.09 -5.91
C ARG A 80 -12.68 -5.70 -5.30
N CYS A 81 -12.92 -4.69 -6.13
CA CYS A 81 -12.96 -3.30 -5.66
C CYS A 81 -14.42 -2.95 -5.35
N PRO A 82 -14.79 -2.76 -4.08
CA PRO A 82 -16.20 -2.54 -3.71
C PRO A 82 -16.72 -1.17 -4.08
N ASN A 83 -15.85 -0.20 -4.34
CA ASN A 83 -16.26 1.17 -4.67
C ASN A 83 -15.44 1.67 -5.86
N PRO A 84 -16.09 1.97 -7.00
CA PRO A 84 -15.36 2.43 -8.19
C PRO A 84 -14.67 3.79 -8.02
N LYS A 85 -14.97 4.55 -6.97
CA LYS A 85 -14.29 5.82 -6.71
C LYS A 85 -12.79 5.67 -6.51
N TYR A 86 -12.31 4.53 -6.03
CA TYR A 86 -10.88 4.29 -5.90
C TYR A 86 -10.15 4.43 -7.25
N LYS A 87 -10.81 4.08 -8.34
CA LYS A 87 -10.24 4.16 -9.69
C LYS A 87 -10.02 5.60 -10.16
N GLN A 88 -10.61 6.58 -9.49
CA GLN A 88 -10.39 7.99 -9.79
C GLN A 88 -9.07 8.50 -9.23
N TYR A 89 -8.51 7.80 -8.23
CA TYR A 89 -7.31 8.23 -7.53
C TYR A 89 -6.08 7.40 -7.85
N THR A 90 -6.27 6.15 -8.25
CA THR A 90 -5.16 5.26 -8.55
C THR A 90 -5.60 4.16 -9.51
N LEU A 91 -4.60 3.46 -10.05
CA LEU A 91 -4.85 2.29 -10.88
C LEU A 91 -5.30 1.14 -10.00
N VAL A 92 -6.41 0.52 -10.36
CA VAL A 92 -6.96 -0.64 -9.64
C VAL A 92 -7.10 -1.80 -10.62
N LYS A 93 -6.47 -2.92 -10.30
CA LYS A 93 -6.65 -4.17 -11.04
C LYS A 93 -7.36 -5.18 -10.17
N GLU A 94 -8.42 -5.77 -10.72
CA GLU A 94 -9.17 -6.81 -10.08
C GLU A 94 -8.73 -8.15 -10.68
N ALA A 95 -8.15 -9.02 -9.84
CA ALA A 95 -7.70 -10.33 -10.28
C ALA A 95 -8.79 -11.35 -10.03
N GLU A 96 -9.21 -12.05 -11.07
CA GLU A 96 -10.17 -13.12 -10.92
C GLU A 96 -9.50 -14.35 -10.32
N ALA A 97 -10.23 -15.01 -9.43
CA ALA A 97 -9.76 -16.25 -8.82
C ALA A 97 -9.74 -17.40 -9.83
#